data_b9ef73292329d31f5a9c841524b9c7ae
#
_entry.id   b9ef73292329d31f5a9c841524b9c7ae
#
_cell.length_a   1.000
_cell.length_b   1.000
_cell.length_c   1.000
_cell.angle_alpha   90.00
_cell.angle_beta   90.00
_cell.angle_gamma   90.00
#
_symmetry.space_group_name_H-M   'P 1'
#
loop_
_entity.id
_entity.type
_entity.pdbx_description
1 polymer ?
#
loop_
_entity_poly.entity_id
_entity_poly.type
_entity_poly.pdbx_seq_one_letter_code
_entity_poly.pdbx_strand_id
1 'polypeptide(L)'
;MSGYKAHPPELVPILSRGKHRSPRKGACFMELASYLAGERWSDHPACTHPLLAAVARDVNDYTSDAGRARLAGLIPSVIGLTGEDLHLDARIALVCARQALPVAAAERQQTMAVSVLACERVLAGLDGRPAGWLEEQSRQALAQAPHAAQWARNFTRDILISPKAFRRDAAPATVHAAVQGIALASDPQPDAMLHALLIDAIGACARWACRDAGRGAPCGSAAWAAACALTGTAAAH
;
A
#
# COMPACT_ATOMS: atom_id res chain seq x y z
N MET A 1 8.45 17.68 -31.23
CA MET A 1 8.62 16.55 -30.28
C MET A 1 9.98 16.74 -29.62
N SER A 2 9.98 17.42 -28.45
CA SER A 2 11.20 17.71 -27.70
C SER A 2 11.44 16.56 -26.72
N GLY A 3 12.43 15.71 -27.01
CA GLY A 3 12.84 14.62 -26.14
C GLY A 3 13.47 15.16 -24.86
N TYR A 4 12.80 14.99 -23.74
CA TYR A 4 13.37 15.22 -22.42
C TYR A 4 14.44 14.15 -22.17
N LYS A 5 15.73 14.51 -22.34
CA LYS A 5 16.84 13.69 -21.86
C LYS A 5 16.88 13.84 -20.34
N ALA A 6 16.38 12.83 -19.63
CA ALA A 6 16.57 12.73 -18.20
C ALA A 6 18.08 12.51 -17.94
N HIS A 7 18.78 13.54 -17.46
CA HIS A 7 20.10 13.35 -16.86
C HIS A 7 19.89 12.70 -15.49
N PRO A 8 20.68 11.68 -15.10
CA PRO A 8 20.65 11.16 -13.74
C PRO A 8 20.95 12.31 -12.77
N PRO A 9 20.29 12.38 -11.61
CA PRO A 9 20.52 13.47 -10.68
C PRO A 9 21.93 13.40 -10.12
N GLU A 10 22.59 14.53 -10.07
CA GLU A 10 23.85 14.70 -9.34
C GLU A 10 23.69 14.48 -7.82
N LEU A 11 22.44 14.43 -7.34
CA LEU A 11 22.09 14.21 -5.93
C LEU A 11 20.80 13.37 -5.87
N VAL A 12 20.86 12.20 -5.23
CA VAL A 12 19.67 11.43 -4.85
C VAL A 12 19.03 12.14 -3.66
N PRO A 13 17.77 12.63 -3.74
CA PRO A 13 17.16 13.33 -2.63
C PRO A 13 16.96 12.40 -1.43
N ILE A 14 17.17 12.92 -0.23
CA ILE A 14 16.92 12.20 1.02
C ILE A 14 15.41 12.08 1.21
N LEU A 15 14.93 10.89 1.56
CA LEU A 15 13.54 10.69 1.91
C LEU A 15 13.17 11.53 3.14
N SER A 16 12.10 12.28 3.01
CA SER A 16 11.58 13.16 4.06
C SER A 16 10.05 13.12 4.11
N ARG A 17 9.50 13.59 5.23
CA ARG A 17 8.06 13.60 5.47
C ARG A 17 7.35 14.64 4.61
N GLY A 18 6.18 14.27 4.10
CA GLY A 18 5.29 15.19 3.39
C GLY A 18 5.67 15.43 1.93
N LYS A 19 4.97 16.37 1.30
CA LYS A 19 5.11 16.72 -0.10
C LYS A 19 6.17 17.80 -0.33
N HIS A 20 6.97 17.62 -1.39
CA HIS A 20 8.06 18.53 -1.76
C HIS A 20 7.85 19.10 -3.16
N ARG A 21 8.19 20.38 -3.33
CA ARG A 21 8.08 21.08 -4.62
C ARG A 21 9.18 20.70 -5.61
N SER A 22 10.32 20.21 -5.13
CA SER A 22 11.46 19.85 -5.97
C SER A 22 12.42 18.92 -5.24
N PRO A 23 13.23 18.12 -5.97
CA PRO A 23 14.24 17.20 -5.40
C PRO A 23 15.25 17.85 -4.46
N ARG A 24 15.54 19.14 -4.64
CA ARG A 24 16.50 19.90 -3.79
C ARG A 24 16.02 20.13 -2.36
N LYS A 25 14.72 19.98 -2.12
CA LYS A 25 14.10 20.19 -0.79
C LYS A 25 13.78 18.88 -0.06
N GLY A 26 14.21 17.74 -0.61
CA GLY A 26 13.85 16.41 -0.16
C GLY A 26 12.85 15.74 -1.11
N ALA A 27 12.45 14.53 -0.79
CA ALA A 27 11.44 13.77 -1.51
C ALA A 27 10.62 12.92 -0.55
N CYS A 28 9.31 12.82 -0.78
CA CYS A 28 8.56 11.70 -0.23
C CYS A 28 8.81 10.44 -1.09
N PHE A 29 8.40 9.29 -0.57
CA PHE A 29 8.56 8.01 -1.28
C PHE A 29 8.03 8.05 -2.72
N MET A 30 6.82 8.60 -2.93
CA MET A 30 6.18 8.61 -4.25
C MET A 30 6.75 9.66 -5.20
N GLU A 31 7.24 10.79 -4.70
CA GLU A 31 7.96 11.77 -5.51
C GLU A 31 9.25 11.18 -6.07
N LEU A 32 9.97 10.40 -5.27
CA LEU A 32 11.17 9.71 -5.75
C LEU A 32 10.81 8.58 -6.72
N ALA A 33 9.71 7.85 -6.49
CA ALA A 33 9.20 6.86 -7.45
C ALA A 33 8.85 7.50 -8.80
N SER A 34 8.13 8.64 -8.81
CA SER A 34 7.80 9.36 -10.05
C SER A 34 9.04 9.79 -10.82
N TYR A 35 10.04 10.27 -10.08
CA TYR A 35 11.31 10.68 -10.66
C TYR A 35 12.07 9.51 -11.30
N LEU A 36 12.19 8.37 -10.58
CA LEU A 36 12.86 7.18 -11.09
C LEU A 36 12.12 6.53 -12.27
N ALA A 37 10.80 6.68 -12.33
CA ALA A 37 9.98 6.24 -13.46
C ALA A 37 10.09 7.16 -14.70
N GLY A 38 10.81 8.28 -14.60
CA GLY A 38 10.88 9.27 -15.68
C GLY A 38 9.61 10.09 -15.85
N GLU A 39 8.73 10.10 -14.84
CA GLU A 39 7.51 10.90 -14.83
C GLU A 39 7.76 12.32 -14.31
N ARG A 40 6.76 13.16 -14.46
CA ARG A 40 6.76 14.47 -13.84
C ARG A 40 6.78 14.33 -12.32
N TRP A 41 7.60 15.14 -11.63
CA TRP A 41 7.67 15.18 -10.17
C TRP A 41 6.28 15.28 -9.53
N SER A 42 5.89 14.25 -8.81
CA SER A 42 4.55 14.12 -8.23
C SER A 42 4.53 13.10 -7.09
N ASP A 43 3.77 13.39 -6.05
CA ASP A 43 3.42 12.45 -4.99
C ASP A 43 2.26 11.51 -5.38
N HIS A 44 1.67 11.72 -6.57
CA HIS A 44 0.61 10.89 -7.16
C HIS A 44 1.01 10.50 -8.60
N PRO A 45 2.05 9.68 -8.78
CA PRO A 45 2.51 9.27 -10.11
C PRO A 45 1.55 8.28 -10.76
N ALA A 46 1.54 8.24 -12.09
CA ALA A 46 0.76 7.26 -12.84
C ALA A 46 1.40 5.87 -12.86
N CYS A 47 2.71 5.77 -12.56
CA CYS A 47 3.46 4.51 -12.55
C CYS A 47 3.10 3.57 -11.39
N THR A 48 2.23 3.97 -10.46
CA THR A 48 1.86 3.16 -9.29
C THR A 48 0.35 3.22 -9.07
N HIS A 49 -0.25 2.08 -8.69
CA HIS A 49 -1.67 2.00 -8.32
C HIS A 49 -2.01 3.05 -7.26
N PRO A 50 -3.09 3.84 -7.40
CA PRO A 50 -3.38 4.99 -6.53
C PRO A 50 -3.44 4.65 -5.04
N LEU A 51 -4.05 3.50 -4.70
CA LEU A 51 -4.16 3.06 -3.30
C LEU A 51 -2.81 2.58 -2.75
N LEU A 52 -1.98 1.90 -3.55
CA LEU A 52 -0.62 1.54 -3.14
C LEU A 52 0.25 2.77 -2.92
N ALA A 53 0.11 3.78 -3.78
CA ALA A 53 0.77 5.07 -3.61
C ALA A 53 0.32 5.77 -2.32
N ALA A 54 -0.95 5.62 -1.91
CA ALA A 54 -1.44 6.13 -0.63
C ALA A 54 -0.79 5.40 0.55
N VAL A 55 -0.71 4.06 0.53
CA VAL A 55 0.04 3.28 1.55
C VAL A 55 1.47 3.78 1.67
N ALA A 56 2.17 3.92 0.54
CA ALA A 56 3.57 4.33 0.52
C ALA A 56 3.79 5.75 1.08
N ARG A 57 2.89 6.69 0.78
CA ARG A 57 2.95 8.06 1.36
C ARG A 57 2.69 8.04 2.86
N ASP A 58 1.63 7.36 3.30
CA ASP A 58 1.29 7.29 4.72
C ASP A 58 2.42 6.60 5.51
N VAL A 59 2.95 5.48 5.01
CA VAL A 59 4.10 4.80 5.63
C VAL A 59 5.31 5.74 5.68
N ASN A 60 5.64 6.46 4.59
CA ASN A 60 6.73 7.43 4.59
C ASN A 60 6.53 8.51 5.66
N ASP A 61 5.30 8.99 5.83
CA ASP A 61 5.01 10.12 6.72
C ASP A 61 4.92 9.72 8.19
N TYR A 62 4.51 8.49 8.48
CA TYR A 62 4.42 7.97 9.84
C TYR A 62 5.68 7.24 10.32
N THR A 63 6.60 6.87 9.43
CA THR A 63 7.91 6.31 9.80
C THR A 63 8.81 7.41 10.38
N SER A 64 9.55 7.11 11.43
CA SER A 64 10.52 8.04 12.03
C SER A 64 11.63 8.43 11.05
N ASP A 65 12.31 9.55 11.30
CA ASP A 65 13.41 10.01 10.44
C ASP A 65 14.54 8.96 10.38
N ALA A 66 14.80 8.25 11.47
CA ALA A 66 15.79 7.18 11.54
C ALA A 66 15.39 5.93 10.72
N GLY A 67 14.09 5.61 10.72
CA GLY A 67 13.56 4.45 9.99
C GLY A 67 13.35 4.69 8.50
N ARG A 68 13.08 5.95 8.11
CA ARG A 68 12.64 6.31 6.75
C ARG A 68 13.64 5.96 5.67
N ALA A 69 14.94 6.04 5.95
CA ALA A 69 15.99 5.67 4.98
C ALA A 69 15.85 4.22 4.47
N ARG A 70 15.31 3.30 5.30
CA ARG A 70 15.09 1.89 4.92
C ARG A 70 14.02 1.71 3.86
N LEU A 71 13.11 2.68 3.71
CA LEU A 71 12.06 2.63 2.70
C LEU A 71 12.60 2.83 1.27
N ALA A 72 13.76 3.47 1.12
CA ALA A 72 14.33 3.80 -0.18
C ALA A 72 14.53 2.56 -1.06
N GLY A 73 14.94 1.43 -0.49
CA GLY A 73 15.11 0.16 -1.20
C GLY A 73 13.82 -0.42 -1.78
N LEU A 74 12.64 0.01 -1.30
CA LEU A 74 11.34 -0.46 -1.79
C LEU A 74 10.80 0.37 -2.97
N ILE A 75 11.38 1.54 -3.25
CA ILE A 75 10.86 2.46 -4.27
C ILE A 75 10.80 1.83 -5.66
N PRO A 76 11.83 1.12 -6.15
CA PRO A 76 11.73 0.47 -7.46
C PRO A 76 10.59 -0.54 -7.57
N SER A 77 10.23 -1.18 -6.43
CA SER A 77 9.23 -2.25 -6.41
C SER A 77 7.79 -1.77 -6.57
N VAL A 78 7.51 -0.47 -6.47
CA VAL A 78 6.17 0.09 -6.72
C VAL A 78 5.99 0.56 -8.15
N ILE A 79 7.09 0.77 -8.89
CA ILE A 79 7.06 1.29 -10.26
C ILE A 79 6.53 0.21 -11.20
N GLY A 80 5.51 0.56 -11.99
CA GLY A 80 4.84 -0.37 -12.91
C GLY A 80 3.72 -1.21 -12.27
N LEU A 81 3.55 -1.16 -10.95
CA LEU A 81 2.40 -1.79 -10.28
C LEU A 81 1.16 -0.90 -10.44
N THR A 82 0.52 -0.99 -11.58
CA THR A 82 -0.67 -0.22 -11.96
C THR A 82 -1.87 -1.15 -12.14
N GLY A 83 -3.07 -0.59 -12.34
CA GLY A 83 -4.28 -1.33 -12.65
C GLY A 83 -5.53 -0.61 -12.13
N GLU A 84 -6.66 -0.93 -12.74
CA GLU A 84 -7.98 -0.36 -12.36
C GLU A 84 -8.92 -1.43 -11.76
N ASP A 85 -8.42 -2.63 -11.54
CA ASP A 85 -9.21 -3.73 -11.01
C ASP A 85 -9.52 -3.53 -9.53
N LEU A 86 -10.80 -3.60 -9.16
CA LEU A 86 -11.27 -3.46 -7.78
C LEU A 86 -10.67 -4.51 -6.82
N HIS A 87 -10.23 -5.65 -7.36
CA HIS A 87 -9.50 -6.64 -6.54
C HIS A 87 -8.23 -6.04 -5.94
N LEU A 88 -7.50 -5.19 -6.69
CA LEU A 88 -6.30 -4.52 -6.18
C LEU A 88 -6.64 -3.63 -5.00
N ASP A 89 -7.66 -2.77 -5.12
CA ASP A 89 -8.10 -1.91 -4.02
C ASP A 89 -8.47 -2.74 -2.78
N ALA A 90 -9.24 -3.81 -2.97
CA ALA A 90 -9.70 -4.65 -1.87
C ALA A 90 -8.54 -5.45 -1.24
N ARG A 91 -7.59 -5.95 -2.03
CA ARG A 91 -6.42 -6.69 -1.55
C ARG A 91 -5.47 -5.80 -0.76
N ILE A 92 -5.15 -4.61 -1.26
CA ILE A 92 -4.29 -3.64 -0.57
C ILE A 92 -4.92 -3.26 0.78
N ALA A 93 -6.18 -2.84 0.77
CA ALA A 93 -6.88 -2.44 1.98
C ALA A 93 -6.99 -3.60 2.99
N LEU A 94 -7.24 -4.83 2.51
CA LEU A 94 -7.33 -6.02 3.36
C LEU A 94 -6.00 -6.34 4.06
N VAL A 95 -4.89 -6.28 3.34
CA VAL A 95 -3.55 -6.48 3.91
C VAL A 95 -3.30 -5.45 5.01
N CYS A 96 -3.60 -4.18 4.75
CA CYS A 96 -3.43 -3.11 5.73
C CYS A 96 -4.29 -3.33 6.99
N ALA A 97 -5.58 -3.65 6.81
CA ALA A 97 -6.50 -3.85 7.92
C ALA A 97 -6.12 -5.07 8.78
N ARG A 98 -5.69 -6.17 8.15
CA ARG A 98 -5.28 -7.40 8.86
C ARG A 98 -4.07 -7.17 9.76
N GLN A 99 -3.07 -6.43 9.28
CA GLN A 99 -1.85 -6.16 10.05
C GLN A 99 -2.10 -5.16 11.19
N ALA A 100 -2.94 -4.16 10.95
CA ALA A 100 -3.25 -3.17 11.97
C ALA A 100 -4.17 -3.68 13.07
N LEU A 101 -5.12 -4.59 12.76
CA LEU A 101 -6.15 -5.05 13.69
C LEU A 101 -5.60 -5.55 15.03
N PRO A 102 -4.61 -6.45 15.09
CA PRO A 102 -4.13 -7.00 16.35
C PRO A 102 -3.33 -6.02 17.21
N VAL A 103 -2.74 -4.98 16.59
CA VAL A 103 -1.79 -4.08 17.26
C VAL A 103 -2.36 -2.70 17.56
N ALA A 104 -3.42 -2.32 16.86
CA ALA A 104 -4.06 -1.03 17.06
C ALA A 104 -4.69 -0.92 18.45
N ALA A 105 -4.78 0.29 18.99
CA ALA A 105 -5.50 0.57 20.24
C ALA A 105 -6.98 0.11 20.13
N ALA A 106 -7.56 -0.25 21.25
CA ALA A 106 -8.88 -0.91 21.31
C ALA A 106 -9.99 -0.16 20.56
N GLU A 107 -10.02 1.17 20.66
CA GLU A 107 -10.98 2.01 19.94
C GLU A 107 -10.79 1.98 18.41
N ARG A 108 -9.58 1.69 17.92
CA ARG A 108 -9.27 1.55 16.49
C ARG A 108 -9.48 0.14 15.96
N GLN A 109 -9.43 -0.87 16.83
CA GLN A 109 -9.67 -2.26 16.45
C GLN A 109 -11.06 -2.46 15.84
N GLN A 110 -12.09 -1.75 16.32
CA GLN A 110 -13.42 -1.81 15.73
C GLN A 110 -13.42 -1.37 14.27
N THR A 111 -12.75 -0.25 13.96
CA THR A 111 -12.61 0.24 12.59
C THR A 111 -11.86 -0.76 11.72
N MET A 112 -10.77 -1.35 12.22
CA MET A 112 -10.01 -2.35 11.48
C MET A 112 -10.80 -3.63 11.25
N ALA A 113 -11.56 -4.10 12.23
CA ALA A 113 -12.42 -5.28 12.06
C ALA A 113 -13.54 -5.04 11.02
N VAL A 114 -14.17 -3.85 11.02
CA VAL A 114 -15.11 -3.44 9.95
C VAL A 114 -14.43 -3.46 8.60
N SER A 115 -13.22 -2.89 8.50
CA SER A 115 -12.44 -2.84 7.26
C SER A 115 -12.11 -4.24 6.74
N VAL A 116 -11.68 -5.18 7.60
CA VAL A 116 -11.46 -6.59 7.21
C VAL A 116 -12.73 -7.19 6.63
N LEU A 117 -13.87 -7.07 7.32
CA LEU A 117 -15.14 -7.65 6.87
C LEU A 117 -15.65 -7.00 5.57
N ALA A 118 -15.46 -5.69 5.40
CA ALA A 118 -15.84 -4.96 4.18
C ALA A 118 -15.00 -5.41 2.97
N CYS A 119 -13.67 -5.50 3.12
CA CYS A 119 -12.77 -5.96 2.07
C CYS A 119 -13.08 -7.41 1.66
N GLU A 120 -13.28 -8.30 2.64
CA GLU A 120 -13.64 -9.71 2.37
C GLU A 120 -14.98 -9.82 1.65
N ARG A 121 -15.97 -9.01 2.00
CA ARG A 121 -17.27 -8.99 1.32
C ARG A 121 -17.13 -8.53 -0.14
N VAL A 122 -16.31 -7.51 -0.40
CA VAL A 122 -16.04 -7.05 -1.77
C VAL A 122 -15.36 -8.15 -2.57
N LEU A 123 -14.31 -8.77 -2.03
CA LEU A 123 -13.59 -9.87 -2.68
C LEU A 123 -14.51 -11.08 -2.91
N ALA A 124 -15.32 -11.45 -1.92
CA ALA A 124 -16.28 -12.56 -2.08
C ALA A 124 -17.28 -12.28 -3.21
N GLY A 125 -17.78 -11.05 -3.32
CA GLY A 125 -18.66 -10.64 -4.42
C GLY A 125 -17.99 -10.71 -5.79
N LEU A 126 -16.73 -10.25 -5.89
CA LEU A 126 -15.95 -10.30 -7.12
C LEU A 126 -15.59 -11.73 -7.56
N ASP A 127 -15.27 -12.59 -6.59
CA ASP A 127 -14.87 -13.98 -6.84
C ASP A 127 -16.05 -14.97 -6.87
N GLY A 128 -17.30 -14.52 -6.68
CA GLY A 128 -18.47 -15.38 -6.59
C GLY A 128 -18.45 -16.34 -5.39
N ARG A 129 -17.82 -15.96 -4.28
CA ARG A 129 -17.73 -16.76 -3.07
C ARG A 129 -19.00 -16.63 -2.22
N PRO A 130 -19.32 -17.62 -1.36
CA PRO A 130 -20.47 -17.56 -0.47
C PRO A 130 -20.43 -16.35 0.46
N ALA A 131 -21.61 -15.82 0.81
CA ALA A 131 -21.73 -14.73 1.78
C ALA A 131 -21.13 -15.15 3.13
N GLY A 132 -20.34 -14.24 3.73
CA GLY A 132 -19.66 -14.49 5.01
C GLY A 132 -18.39 -15.35 4.90
N TRP A 133 -17.99 -15.75 3.70
CA TRP A 133 -16.71 -16.42 3.51
C TRP A 133 -15.55 -15.46 3.84
N LEU A 134 -14.57 -15.98 4.57
CA LEU A 134 -13.37 -15.23 4.97
C LEU A 134 -12.13 -16.05 4.65
N GLU A 135 -11.08 -15.40 4.21
CA GLU A 135 -9.75 -16.00 4.09
C GLU A 135 -9.22 -16.40 5.48
N GLU A 136 -8.36 -17.42 5.53
CA GLU A 136 -7.79 -17.93 6.78
C GLU A 136 -7.08 -16.81 7.57
N GLN A 137 -6.29 -16.01 6.88
CA GLN A 137 -5.58 -14.88 7.50
C GLN A 137 -6.54 -13.83 8.10
N SER A 138 -7.70 -13.62 7.49
CA SER A 138 -8.74 -12.72 8.05
C SER A 138 -9.38 -13.32 9.30
N ARG A 139 -9.65 -14.64 9.30
CA ARG A 139 -10.14 -15.33 10.50
C ARG A 139 -9.17 -15.21 11.65
N GLN A 140 -7.87 -15.43 11.38
CA GLN A 140 -6.81 -15.31 12.38
C GLN A 140 -6.67 -13.90 12.92
N ALA A 141 -6.69 -12.87 12.08
CA ALA A 141 -6.64 -11.48 12.52
C ALA A 141 -7.85 -11.11 13.39
N LEU A 142 -9.07 -11.49 12.97
CA LEU A 142 -10.29 -11.25 13.73
C LEU A 142 -10.32 -12.02 15.06
N ALA A 143 -9.70 -13.20 15.14
CA ALA A 143 -9.60 -13.98 16.37
C ALA A 143 -8.69 -13.31 17.43
N GLN A 144 -7.73 -12.47 17.02
CA GLN A 144 -6.87 -11.71 17.92
C GLN A 144 -7.58 -10.49 18.55
N ALA A 145 -8.72 -10.05 17.98
CA ALA A 145 -9.52 -8.95 18.51
C ALA A 145 -11.01 -9.34 18.59
N PRO A 146 -11.39 -10.33 19.44
CA PRO A 146 -12.71 -10.96 19.39
C PRO A 146 -13.85 -9.98 19.69
N HIS A 147 -13.68 -9.03 20.61
CA HIS A 147 -14.69 -8.02 20.93
C HIS A 147 -14.93 -7.08 19.73
N ALA A 148 -13.87 -6.58 19.11
CA ALA A 148 -13.96 -5.75 17.92
C ALA A 148 -14.59 -6.52 16.74
N ALA A 149 -14.20 -7.78 16.55
CA ALA A 149 -14.76 -8.64 15.52
C ALA A 149 -16.27 -8.91 15.71
N GLN A 150 -16.71 -9.17 16.94
CA GLN A 150 -18.13 -9.37 17.23
C GLN A 150 -18.94 -8.08 17.00
N TRP A 151 -18.42 -6.95 17.46
CA TRP A 151 -19.05 -5.65 17.25
C TRP A 151 -19.13 -5.34 15.73
N ALA A 152 -18.06 -5.55 15.00
CA ALA A 152 -18.01 -5.29 13.55
C ALA A 152 -19.00 -6.17 12.76
N ARG A 153 -19.16 -7.46 13.11
CA ARG A 153 -20.17 -8.35 12.50
C ARG A 153 -21.59 -7.81 12.70
N ASN A 154 -21.91 -7.35 13.90
CA ASN A 154 -23.22 -6.79 14.20
C ASN A 154 -23.44 -5.47 13.44
N PHE A 155 -22.45 -4.58 13.47
CA PHE A 155 -22.50 -3.29 12.81
C PHE A 155 -22.64 -3.41 11.27
N THR A 156 -21.90 -4.33 10.64
CA THR A 156 -21.87 -4.46 9.17
C THR A 156 -22.96 -5.36 8.59
N ARG A 157 -23.83 -5.94 9.43
CA ARG A 157 -24.81 -6.96 8.99
C ARG A 157 -25.64 -6.52 7.80
N ASP A 158 -26.17 -5.31 7.86
CA ASP A 158 -27.10 -4.76 6.86
C ASP A 158 -26.48 -3.65 6.00
N ILE A 159 -25.15 -3.44 6.12
CA ILE A 159 -24.45 -2.40 5.36
C ILE A 159 -23.99 -2.98 4.03
N LEU A 160 -24.48 -2.40 2.93
CA LEU A 160 -24.01 -2.68 1.58
C LEU A 160 -23.13 -1.51 1.11
N ILE A 161 -21.93 -1.84 0.65
CA ILE A 161 -21.00 -0.86 0.09
C ILE A 161 -20.92 -1.11 -1.42
N SER A 162 -21.25 -0.09 -2.21
CA SER A 162 -21.09 -0.19 -3.67
C SER A 162 -19.60 -0.21 -4.05
N PRO A 163 -19.23 -0.86 -5.16
CA PRO A 163 -17.84 -0.86 -5.68
C PRO A 163 -17.23 0.54 -5.79
N LYS A 164 -18.04 1.50 -6.25
CA LYS A 164 -17.62 2.90 -6.40
C LYS A 164 -17.33 3.56 -5.04
N ALA A 165 -18.21 3.38 -4.05
CA ALA A 165 -18.03 3.93 -2.70
C ALA A 165 -16.85 3.23 -1.99
N PHE A 166 -16.66 1.93 -2.19
CA PHE A 166 -15.51 1.21 -1.64
C PHE A 166 -14.19 1.81 -2.15
N ARG A 167 -14.03 1.93 -3.49
CA ARG A 167 -12.81 2.47 -4.09
C ARG A 167 -12.53 3.91 -3.70
N ARG A 168 -13.58 4.76 -3.71
CA ARG A 168 -13.42 6.20 -3.47
C ARG A 168 -13.18 6.53 -2.00
N ASP A 169 -13.86 5.84 -1.09
CA ASP A 169 -13.95 6.25 0.31
C ASP A 169 -13.41 5.17 1.26
N ALA A 170 -13.94 3.94 1.22
CA ALA A 170 -13.66 2.93 2.24
C ALA A 170 -12.23 2.39 2.17
N ALA A 171 -11.69 2.10 0.99
CA ALA A 171 -10.36 1.57 0.84
C ALA A 171 -9.27 2.60 1.23
N PRO A 172 -9.32 3.86 0.79
CA PRO A 172 -8.38 4.89 1.27
C PRO A 172 -8.47 5.14 2.77
N ALA A 173 -9.68 5.22 3.33
CA ALA A 173 -9.88 5.38 4.78
C ALA A 173 -9.30 4.20 5.58
N THR A 174 -9.47 2.98 5.06
CA THR A 174 -8.88 1.77 5.67
C THR A 174 -7.36 1.85 5.71
N VAL A 175 -6.72 2.20 4.60
CA VAL A 175 -5.27 2.34 4.50
C VAL A 175 -4.76 3.36 5.50
N HIS A 176 -5.32 4.57 5.49
CA HIS A 176 -4.91 5.63 6.41
C HIS A 176 -5.08 5.23 7.88
N ALA A 177 -6.24 4.66 8.24
CA ALA A 177 -6.50 4.22 9.61
C ALA A 177 -5.58 3.07 10.05
N ALA A 178 -5.22 2.16 9.13
CA ALA A 178 -4.31 1.05 9.41
C ALA A 178 -2.89 1.55 9.66
N VAL A 179 -2.34 2.39 8.79
CA VAL A 179 -0.99 2.95 8.96
C VAL A 179 -0.91 3.75 10.26
N GLN A 180 -1.90 4.62 10.52
CA GLN A 180 -1.97 5.37 11.76
C GLN A 180 -2.13 4.46 12.99
N GLY A 181 -2.92 3.39 12.88
CA GLY A 181 -3.11 2.41 13.97
C GLY A 181 -1.82 1.70 14.35
N ILE A 182 -1.00 1.33 13.36
CA ILE A 182 0.33 0.73 13.58
C ILE A 182 1.31 1.76 14.15
N ALA A 183 1.37 2.96 13.56
CA ALA A 183 2.29 4.00 14.00
C ALA A 183 2.08 4.45 15.44
N LEU A 184 0.84 4.41 15.92
CA LEU A 184 0.42 4.79 17.29
C LEU A 184 0.25 3.58 18.21
N ALA A 185 0.60 2.39 17.76
CA ALA A 185 0.55 1.19 18.60
C ALA A 185 1.58 1.30 19.75
N SER A 186 1.26 0.64 20.87
CA SER A 186 2.19 0.53 22.02
C SER A 186 3.30 -0.49 21.76
N ASP A 187 3.69 -0.68 20.50
CA ASP A 187 4.75 -1.59 20.09
C ASP A 187 6.11 -0.86 20.11
N PRO A 188 7.21 -1.51 20.52
CA PRO A 188 8.53 -0.89 20.54
C PRO A 188 9.12 -0.67 19.14
N GLN A 189 8.55 -1.25 18.09
CA GLN A 189 9.12 -1.22 16.73
C GLN A 189 8.09 -0.82 15.63
N PRO A 190 7.39 0.32 15.76
CA PRO A 190 6.38 0.71 14.79
C PRO A 190 6.96 0.90 13.37
N ASP A 191 8.20 1.39 13.24
CA ASP A 191 8.86 1.56 11.95
C ASP A 191 9.07 0.22 11.23
N ALA A 192 9.42 -0.84 11.96
CA ALA A 192 9.59 -2.17 11.37
C ALA A 192 8.25 -2.73 10.89
N MET A 193 7.18 -2.49 11.65
CA MET A 193 5.83 -2.91 11.27
C MET A 193 5.32 -2.15 10.05
N LEU A 194 5.56 -0.83 9.98
CA LEU A 194 5.20 -0.01 8.82
C LEU A 194 5.97 -0.44 7.56
N HIS A 195 7.25 -0.76 7.72
CA HIS A 195 8.07 -1.29 6.63
C HIS A 195 7.53 -2.64 6.12
N ALA A 196 7.19 -3.56 7.03
CA ALA A 196 6.58 -4.85 6.70
C ALA A 196 5.23 -4.67 6.01
N LEU A 197 4.38 -3.75 6.48
CA LEU A 197 3.10 -3.41 5.86
C LEU A 197 3.28 -3.01 4.40
N LEU A 198 4.24 -2.12 4.12
CA LEU A 198 4.51 -1.67 2.75
C LEU A 198 5.00 -2.82 1.85
N ILE A 199 5.89 -3.69 2.36
CA ILE A 199 6.33 -4.89 1.63
C ILE A 199 5.15 -5.78 1.27
N ASP A 200 4.25 -6.05 2.21
CA ASP A 200 3.12 -6.94 1.99
C ASP A 200 2.09 -6.34 1.03
N ALA A 201 1.87 -5.01 1.10
CA ALA A 201 1.03 -4.29 0.15
C ALA A 201 1.60 -4.34 -1.28
N ILE A 202 2.92 -4.12 -1.44
CA ILE A 202 3.62 -4.29 -2.72
C ILE A 202 3.48 -5.73 -3.22
N GLY A 203 3.71 -6.71 -2.34
CA GLY A 203 3.58 -8.12 -2.67
C GLY A 203 2.16 -8.51 -3.11
N ALA A 204 1.12 -7.92 -2.49
CA ALA A 204 -0.26 -8.15 -2.90
C ALA A 204 -0.51 -7.62 -4.33
N CYS A 205 -0.01 -6.44 -4.67
CA CYS A 205 -0.10 -5.88 -6.03
C CYS A 205 0.69 -6.71 -7.04
N ALA A 206 1.92 -7.08 -6.71
CA ALA A 206 2.79 -7.85 -7.62
C ALA A 206 2.18 -9.23 -7.94
N ARG A 207 1.64 -9.94 -6.95
CA ARG A 207 0.96 -11.22 -7.17
C ARG A 207 -0.28 -11.10 -8.06
N TRP A 208 -0.99 -9.99 -7.98
CA TRP A 208 -2.13 -9.72 -8.86
C TRP A 208 -1.67 -9.42 -10.28
N ALA A 209 -0.68 -8.54 -10.44
CA ALA A 209 -0.09 -8.21 -11.74
C ALA A 209 0.46 -9.44 -12.47
N CYS A 210 1.10 -10.39 -11.75
CA CYS A 210 1.56 -11.65 -12.34
C CYS A 210 0.41 -12.56 -12.82
N ARG A 211 -0.74 -12.54 -12.15
CA ARG A 211 -1.94 -13.28 -12.61
C ARG A 211 -2.52 -12.69 -13.88
N ASP A 212 -2.48 -11.36 -13.98
CA ASP A 212 -2.97 -10.62 -15.15
C ASP A 212 -1.96 -10.66 -16.31
N ALA A 213 -0.65 -10.66 -16.03
CA ALA A 213 0.44 -10.78 -17.00
C ALA A 213 0.52 -12.17 -17.66
N GLY A 214 -0.08 -13.21 -17.06
CA GLY A 214 -0.41 -14.43 -17.78
C GLY A 214 -1.35 -14.18 -18.98
N ARG A 215 -1.85 -12.95 -19.10
CA ARG A 215 -2.69 -12.43 -20.19
C ARG A 215 -2.06 -11.26 -20.97
N GLY A 216 -0.86 -10.75 -20.62
CA GLY A 216 -0.22 -9.61 -21.29
C GLY A 216 1.25 -9.41 -20.87
N ALA A 217 2.01 -8.72 -21.72
CA ALA A 217 3.47 -8.63 -21.71
C ALA A 217 4.12 -8.12 -20.40
N PRO A 218 5.37 -8.55 -20.08
CA PRO A 218 6.08 -8.15 -18.87
C PRO A 218 6.49 -6.66 -18.90
N CYS A 219 6.42 -6.02 -17.73
CA CYS A 219 6.93 -4.67 -17.49
C CYS A 219 8.42 -4.58 -17.88
N GLY A 220 8.79 -3.55 -18.66
CA GLY A 220 10.09 -3.46 -19.31
C GLY A 220 11.28 -3.54 -18.34
N SER A 221 12.10 -4.57 -18.52
CA SER A 221 13.30 -4.88 -17.72
C SER A 221 14.34 -3.76 -17.63
N ALA A 222 14.38 -2.83 -18.56
CA ALA A 222 15.37 -1.75 -18.62
C ALA A 222 15.14 -0.66 -17.56
N ALA A 223 13.88 -0.25 -17.32
CA ALA A 223 13.55 0.72 -16.28
C ALA A 223 13.79 0.15 -14.87
N TRP A 224 13.51 -1.14 -14.70
CA TRP A 224 13.81 -1.88 -13.47
C TRP A 224 15.32 -1.95 -13.20
N ALA A 225 16.13 -2.34 -14.18
CA ALA A 225 17.57 -2.42 -14.03
C ALA A 225 18.21 -1.06 -13.70
N ALA A 226 17.73 0.02 -14.33
CA ALA A 226 18.19 1.38 -14.03
C ALA A 226 17.82 1.82 -12.60
N ALA A 227 16.61 1.49 -12.13
CA ALA A 227 16.17 1.81 -10.78
C ALA A 227 16.97 1.03 -9.71
N CYS A 228 17.22 -0.26 -9.93
CA CYS A 228 18.05 -1.08 -9.04
C CYS A 228 19.51 -0.59 -8.97
N ALA A 229 20.07 -0.12 -10.07
CA ALA A 229 21.44 0.43 -10.11
C ALA A 229 21.57 1.73 -9.29
N LEU A 230 20.50 2.56 -9.24
CA LEU A 230 20.50 3.81 -8.48
C LEU A 230 20.29 3.60 -6.96
N THR A 231 19.62 2.53 -6.56
CA THR A 231 19.32 2.24 -5.14
C THR A 231 20.32 1.30 -4.48
N GLY A 232 21.31 0.78 -5.23
CA GLY A 232 22.30 -0.18 -4.72
C GLY A 232 21.71 -1.57 -4.37
N THR A 233 20.45 -1.81 -4.73
CA THR A 233 19.82 -3.13 -4.59
C THR A 233 20.19 -4.00 -5.79
N ALA A 234 21.02 -5.04 -5.56
CA ALA A 234 21.24 -6.06 -6.58
C ALA A 234 19.92 -6.73 -6.94
N ALA A 235 19.61 -6.81 -8.24
CA ALA A 235 18.47 -7.56 -8.71
C ALA A 235 18.61 -9.02 -8.24
N ALA A 236 17.71 -9.48 -7.38
CA ALA A 236 17.59 -10.90 -7.06
C ALA A 236 17.05 -11.60 -8.30
N HIS A 237 17.83 -12.54 -8.84
CA HIS A 237 17.45 -13.45 -9.92
C HIS A 237 16.42 -14.47 -9.48
#